data_736fb2f5e6f0583f6e76f8ee9a56ed16
#
_entry.id   736fb2f5e6f0583f6e76f8ee9a56ed16
#
_cell.length_a   1.000
_cell.length_b   1.000
_cell.length_c   1.000
_cell.angle_alpha   90.00
_cell.angle_beta   90.00
_cell.angle_gamma   90.00
#
_symmetry.space_group_name_H-M   'P 1'
#
loop_
_entity.id
_entity.type
_entity.pdbx_description
1 polymer ?
#
loop_
_entity_poly.entity_id
_entity_poly.type
_entity_poly.pdbx_seq_one_letter_code
_entity_poly.pdbx_strand_id
1 'polypeptide(L)'
;MKLITIVGARPQFIKAAAVSRAFKEFFEIEEIIIHTGQHFDANMSDVFFEELHIPKPHYNLAINSLSHGAMTGRMMESIEAVILKEKPDYVLVYGDTNSTIAGALAAKKLHVKVVHVEAGLRSFNTKMPEEINRILTDRISDVLFCPTNEAVKNLNNEGFQNIDCQIIKNGDVMQDAALYYKDLAKKPS
;
A
#
# COMPACT_ATOMS: atom_id res chain seq x y z
N MET A 1 -8.67 -16.10 -4.60
CA MET A 1 -7.47 -15.27 -4.83
C MET A 1 -6.98 -14.78 -3.47
N LYS A 2 -5.71 -15.03 -3.14
CA LYS A 2 -5.11 -14.60 -1.87
C LYS A 2 -4.26 -13.36 -2.07
N LEU A 3 -4.50 -12.32 -1.27
CA LEU A 3 -3.85 -11.03 -1.38
C LEU A 3 -3.22 -10.64 -0.04
N ILE A 4 -1.97 -10.16 -0.06
CA ILE A 4 -1.35 -9.52 1.11
C ILE A 4 -1.37 -8.00 0.91
N THR A 5 -2.00 -7.29 1.83
CA THR A 5 -2.02 -5.82 1.92
C THR A 5 -0.96 -5.36 2.92
N ILE A 6 -0.03 -4.49 2.50
CA ILE A 6 1.05 -3.97 3.35
C ILE A 6 0.81 -2.51 3.67
N VAL A 7 0.77 -2.21 4.96
CA VAL A 7 0.56 -0.86 5.50
C VAL A 7 1.51 -0.59 6.66
N GLY A 8 1.93 0.65 6.86
CA GLY A 8 2.87 1.01 7.93
C GLY A 8 2.66 2.41 8.48
N ALA A 9 1.94 3.26 7.76
CA ALA A 9 1.70 4.64 8.13
C ALA A 9 0.19 4.95 8.13
N ARG A 10 -0.24 5.87 9.00
CA ARG A 10 -1.66 6.22 9.16
C ARG A 10 -2.40 6.51 7.85
N PRO A 11 -1.87 7.29 6.89
CA PRO A 11 -2.55 7.51 5.61
C PRO A 11 -2.78 6.22 4.82
N GLN A 12 -1.88 5.24 4.92
CA GLN A 12 -2.05 3.95 4.23
C GLN A 12 -3.21 3.15 4.80
N PHE A 13 -3.43 3.19 6.12
CA PHE A 13 -4.57 2.52 6.75
C PHE A 13 -5.91 3.11 6.28
N ILE A 14 -5.99 4.44 6.14
CA ILE A 14 -7.20 5.10 5.65
C ILE A 14 -7.51 4.66 4.21
N LYS A 15 -6.49 4.58 3.36
CA LYS A 15 -6.61 4.08 1.98
C LYS A 15 -7.00 2.60 1.95
N ALA A 16 -6.29 1.79 2.73
CA ALA A 16 -6.57 0.35 2.83
C ALA A 16 -7.99 0.07 3.32
N ALA A 17 -8.52 0.88 4.25
CA ALA A 17 -9.89 0.74 4.72
C ALA A 17 -10.93 0.81 3.59
N ALA A 18 -10.75 1.73 2.64
CA ALA A 18 -11.66 1.84 1.49
C ALA A 18 -11.58 0.59 0.61
N VAL A 19 -10.37 0.13 0.31
CA VAL A 19 -10.12 -1.04 -0.55
C VAL A 19 -10.55 -2.33 0.14
N SER A 20 -10.20 -2.53 1.42
CA SER A 20 -10.59 -3.72 2.19
C SER A 20 -12.10 -3.84 2.35
N ARG A 21 -12.82 -2.72 2.45
CA ARG A 21 -14.30 -2.75 2.44
C ARG A 21 -14.85 -3.27 1.12
N ALA A 22 -14.29 -2.81 0.00
CA ALA A 22 -14.69 -3.30 -1.33
C ALA A 22 -14.37 -4.80 -1.49
N PHE A 23 -13.23 -5.26 -1.00
CA PHE A 23 -12.88 -6.69 -1.06
C PHE A 23 -13.87 -7.59 -0.33
N LYS A 24 -14.49 -7.12 0.76
CA LYS A 24 -15.50 -7.90 1.49
C LYS A 24 -16.76 -8.20 0.68
N GLU A 25 -16.99 -7.47 -0.40
CA GLU A 25 -18.10 -7.72 -1.32
C GLU A 25 -17.80 -8.89 -2.28
N PHE A 26 -16.56 -9.35 -2.33
CA PHE A 26 -16.08 -10.42 -3.20
C PHE A 26 -15.57 -11.61 -2.39
N PHE A 27 -16.37 -12.64 -2.24
CA PHE A 27 -16.04 -13.84 -1.44
C PHE A 27 -14.82 -14.60 -1.95
N GLU A 28 -14.41 -14.40 -3.22
CA GLU A 28 -13.22 -15.04 -3.78
C GLU A 28 -11.92 -14.36 -3.35
N ILE A 29 -11.97 -13.19 -2.68
CA ILE A 29 -10.78 -12.46 -2.23
C ILE A 29 -10.54 -12.74 -0.75
N GLU A 30 -9.41 -13.38 -0.45
CA GLU A 30 -8.86 -13.52 0.90
C GLU A 30 -7.78 -12.47 1.12
N GLU A 31 -8.07 -11.47 1.96
CA GLU A 31 -7.11 -10.41 2.29
C GLU A 31 -6.39 -10.70 3.60
N ILE A 32 -5.05 -10.65 3.57
CA ILE A 32 -4.17 -10.70 4.74
C ILE A 32 -3.49 -9.35 4.89
N ILE A 33 -3.66 -8.69 6.03
CA ILE A 33 -3.07 -7.38 6.29
C ILE A 33 -1.81 -7.52 7.14
N ILE A 34 -0.70 -6.94 6.67
CA ILE A 34 0.56 -6.79 7.40
C ILE A 34 0.71 -5.32 7.80
N HIS A 35 0.77 -5.07 9.11
CA HIS A 35 1.22 -3.79 9.66
C HIS A 35 2.72 -3.86 9.92
N THR A 36 3.50 -3.03 9.23
CA THR A 36 4.97 -3.02 9.39
C THR A 36 5.42 -2.37 10.69
N GLY A 37 4.63 -1.43 11.22
CA GLY A 37 4.98 -0.67 12.43
C GLY A 37 5.75 0.62 12.13
N GLN A 38 5.92 1.05 10.87
CA GLN A 38 6.75 2.20 10.49
C GLN A 38 6.44 3.46 11.29
N HIS A 39 5.16 3.80 11.44
CA HIS A 39 4.72 4.87 12.32
C HIS A 39 4.13 4.23 13.57
N PHE A 40 4.94 4.17 14.63
CA PHE A 40 4.46 3.82 15.94
C PHE A 40 3.72 5.04 16.53
N ASP A 41 2.41 5.04 16.37
CA ASP A 41 1.54 6.01 17.03
C ASP A 41 0.75 5.27 18.12
N ALA A 42 0.97 5.66 19.37
CA ALA A 42 0.20 5.11 20.50
C ALA A 42 -1.31 5.34 20.35
N ASN A 43 -1.71 6.31 19.52
CA ASN A 43 -3.10 6.58 19.17
C ASN A 43 -3.63 5.65 18.05
N MET A 44 -2.80 4.81 17.44
CA MET A 44 -3.24 3.70 16.59
C MET A 44 -3.64 2.50 17.45
N SER A 45 -4.48 2.76 18.45
CA SER A 45 -5.08 1.77 19.32
C SER A 45 -6.18 0.98 18.61
N ASP A 46 -6.68 -0.05 19.24
CA ASP A 46 -7.85 -0.81 18.76
C ASP A 46 -9.03 0.09 18.36
N VAL A 47 -9.22 1.19 19.11
CA VAL A 47 -10.26 2.21 18.84
C VAL A 47 -10.11 2.83 17.44
N PHE A 48 -8.88 3.10 16.98
CA PHE A 48 -8.64 3.64 15.62
C PHE A 48 -9.12 2.66 14.53
N PHE A 49 -8.85 1.37 14.70
CA PHE A 49 -9.30 0.35 13.75
C PHE A 49 -10.82 0.18 13.77
N GLU A 50 -11.41 0.25 14.96
CA GLU A 50 -12.86 0.12 15.15
C GLU A 50 -13.62 1.34 14.59
N GLU A 51 -13.21 2.57 14.94
CA GLU A 51 -13.85 3.81 14.46
C GLU A 51 -13.78 3.99 12.94
N LEU A 52 -12.67 3.60 12.35
CA LEU A 52 -12.47 3.67 10.90
C LEU A 52 -12.94 2.42 10.14
N HIS A 53 -13.52 1.43 10.85
CA HIS A 53 -13.93 0.15 10.26
C HIS A 53 -12.81 -0.52 9.44
N ILE A 54 -11.56 -0.39 9.90
CA ILE A 54 -10.39 -1.00 9.27
C ILE A 54 -10.25 -2.43 9.81
N PRO A 55 -10.03 -3.44 8.97
CA PRO A 55 -9.72 -4.77 9.45
C PRO A 55 -8.46 -4.76 10.33
N LYS A 56 -8.49 -5.48 11.45
CA LYS A 56 -7.28 -5.64 12.28
C LYS A 56 -6.19 -6.35 11.48
N PRO A 57 -4.92 -5.90 11.57
CA PRO A 57 -3.82 -6.57 10.89
C PRO A 57 -3.68 -8.02 11.35
N HIS A 58 -3.46 -8.93 10.42
CA HIS A 58 -3.15 -10.34 10.71
C HIS A 58 -1.72 -10.51 11.25
N TYR A 59 -0.82 -9.62 10.82
CA TYR A 59 0.57 -9.55 11.25
C TYR A 59 0.94 -8.12 11.63
N ASN A 60 1.58 -7.97 12.80
CA ASN A 60 2.19 -6.71 13.23
C ASN A 60 3.69 -6.95 13.43
N LEU A 61 4.51 -6.32 12.59
CA LEU A 61 5.96 -6.52 12.60
C LEU A 61 6.67 -5.63 13.61
N ALA A 62 6.02 -4.58 14.10
CA ALA A 62 6.51 -3.63 15.10
C ALA A 62 7.90 -3.03 14.76
N ILE A 63 8.19 -2.78 13.47
CA ILE A 63 9.47 -2.26 13.00
C ILE A 63 9.38 -0.74 12.88
N ASN A 64 10.00 -0.02 13.82
CA ASN A 64 10.01 1.44 13.89
C ASN A 64 11.31 1.97 14.48
N SER A 65 11.44 3.29 14.53
CA SER A 65 12.54 4.00 15.22
C SER A 65 13.94 3.61 14.73
N LEU A 66 14.08 3.29 13.46
CA LEU A 66 15.33 2.91 12.80
C LEU A 66 15.67 3.92 11.69
N SER A 67 16.93 3.90 11.22
CA SER A 67 17.30 4.60 9.98
C SER A 67 16.57 4.02 8.76
N HIS A 68 16.42 4.79 7.69
CA HIS A 68 15.73 4.35 6.47
C HIS A 68 16.20 2.99 5.97
N GLY A 69 17.52 2.80 5.85
CA GLY A 69 18.10 1.54 5.36
C GLY A 69 17.81 0.36 6.27
N ALA A 70 18.03 0.53 7.59
CA ALA A 70 17.76 -0.52 8.57
C ALA A 70 16.26 -0.85 8.65
N MET A 71 15.40 0.16 8.60
CA MET A 71 13.96 -0.01 8.62
C MET A 71 13.47 -0.78 7.38
N THR A 72 13.86 -0.33 6.19
CA THR A 72 13.48 -0.97 4.93
C THR A 72 13.99 -2.43 4.87
N GLY A 73 15.25 -2.67 5.26
CA GLY A 73 15.84 -4.00 5.25
C GLY A 73 15.14 -4.97 6.21
N ARG A 74 14.85 -4.54 7.45
CA ARG A 74 14.13 -5.38 8.42
C ARG A 74 12.68 -5.64 8.02
N MET A 75 12.01 -4.63 7.47
CA MET A 75 10.66 -4.81 6.93
C MET A 75 10.66 -5.81 5.78
N MET A 76 11.60 -5.69 4.85
CA MET A 76 11.72 -6.59 3.70
C MET A 76 11.93 -8.05 4.17
N GLU A 77 12.85 -8.31 5.11
CA GLU A 77 13.10 -9.63 5.68
C GLU A 77 11.85 -10.23 6.34
N SER A 78 11.17 -9.44 7.17
CA SER A 78 9.98 -9.92 7.88
C SER A 78 8.79 -10.15 6.95
N ILE A 79 8.60 -9.28 5.95
CA ILE A 79 7.56 -9.43 4.94
C ILE A 79 7.82 -10.66 4.07
N GLU A 80 9.06 -10.90 3.68
CA GLU A 80 9.47 -12.08 2.92
C GLU A 80 9.06 -13.37 3.65
N ALA A 81 9.33 -13.46 4.96
CA ALA A 81 8.94 -14.60 5.77
C ALA A 81 7.42 -14.85 5.76
N VAL A 82 6.61 -13.77 5.81
CA VAL A 82 5.15 -13.88 5.74
C VAL A 82 4.71 -14.31 4.34
N ILE A 83 5.28 -13.74 3.27
CA ILE A 83 4.95 -14.11 1.88
C ILE A 83 5.24 -15.61 1.63
N LEU A 84 6.37 -16.12 2.09
CA LEU A 84 6.74 -17.53 1.96
C LEU A 84 5.77 -18.45 2.70
N LYS A 85 5.26 -18.03 3.85
CA LYS A 85 4.27 -18.78 4.64
C LYS A 85 2.89 -18.75 4.00
N GLU A 86 2.41 -17.57 3.61
CA GLU A 86 1.04 -17.35 3.16
C GLU A 86 0.82 -17.67 1.68
N LYS A 87 1.88 -17.59 0.86
CA LYS A 87 1.87 -17.87 -0.59
C LYS A 87 0.77 -17.11 -1.34
N PRO A 88 0.75 -15.78 -1.27
CA PRO A 88 -0.28 -14.98 -1.91
C PRO A 88 -0.14 -14.98 -3.44
N ASP A 89 -1.24 -14.71 -4.13
CA ASP A 89 -1.25 -14.43 -5.57
C ASP A 89 -0.72 -13.03 -5.87
N TYR A 90 -1.01 -12.06 -4.97
CA TYR A 90 -0.64 -10.64 -5.12
C TYR A 90 -0.20 -10.03 -3.78
N VAL A 91 0.68 -9.05 -3.88
CA VAL A 91 1.01 -8.13 -2.78
C VAL A 91 0.58 -6.72 -3.17
N LEU A 92 -0.26 -6.10 -2.34
CA LEU A 92 -0.80 -4.76 -2.52
C LEU A 92 -0.06 -3.78 -1.61
N VAL A 93 0.45 -2.71 -2.21
CA VAL A 93 1.16 -1.63 -1.51
C VAL A 93 0.55 -0.27 -1.84
N TYR A 94 0.70 0.71 -0.95
CA TYR A 94 0.09 2.04 -1.05
C TYR A 94 1.13 3.15 -0.95
N GLY A 95 1.07 4.13 -1.84
CA GLY A 95 1.87 5.35 -1.77
C GLY A 95 3.38 5.10 -1.83
N ASP A 96 4.16 5.71 -0.92
CA ASP A 96 5.59 5.91 -1.11
C ASP A 96 6.45 5.76 0.17
N THR A 97 5.95 5.06 1.18
CA THR A 97 6.66 4.87 2.44
C THR A 97 7.77 3.80 2.34
N ASN A 98 8.60 3.67 3.39
CA ASN A 98 9.55 2.55 3.47
C ASN A 98 8.83 1.20 3.47
N SER A 99 7.63 1.12 4.04
CA SER A 99 6.79 -0.08 4.00
C SER A 99 6.39 -0.47 2.58
N THR A 100 6.09 0.54 1.75
CA THR A 100 5.72 0.37 0.35
C THR A 100 6.84 -0.30 -0.44
N ILE A 101 8.03 0.30 -0.42
CA ILE A 101 9.17 -0.23 -1.17
C ILE A 101 9.66 -1.57 -0.61
N ALA A 102 9.66 -1.75 0.72
CA ALA A 102 10.05 -3.02 1.34
C ALA A 102 9.12 -4.17 0.91
N GLY A 103 7.81 -3.92 0.92
CA GLY A 103 6.83 -4.90 0.49
C GLY A 103 6.93 -5.24 -0.99
N ALA A 104 7.05 -4.23 -1.84
CA ALA A 104 7.18 -4.43 -3.28
C ALA A 104 8.46 -5.21 -3.64
N LEU A 105 9.60 -4.87 -3.02
CA LEU A 105 10.86 -5.59 -3.25
C LEU A 105 10.82 -7.04 -2.77
N ALA A 106 10.31 -7.29 -1.56
CA ALA A 106 10.17 -8.65 -1.04
C ALA A 106 9.31 -9.52 -1.96
N ALA A 107 8.13 -9.01 -2.36
CA ALA A 107 7.23 -9.72 -3.25
C ALA A 107 7.86 -9.99 -4.63
N LYS A 108 8.45 -8.97 -5.25
CA LYS A 108 9.01 -9.09 -6.62
C LYS A 108 10.17 -10.07 -6.68
N LYS A 109 11.03 -10.13 -5.65
CA LYS A 109 12.12 -11.09 -5.55
C LYS A 109 11.65 -12.54 -5.38
N LEU A 110 10.46 -12.73 -4.84
CA LEU A 110 9.79 -14.03 -4.72
C LEU A 110 8.87 -14.35 -5.91
N HIS A 111 8.91 -13.54 -6.97
CA HIS A 111 8.06 -13.67 -8.17
C HIS A 111 6.56 -13.56 -7.88
N VAL A 112 6.16 -12.94 -6.77
CA VAL A 112 4.78 -12.60 -6.47
C VAL A 112 4.43 -11.27 -7.14
N LYS A 113 3.26 -11.20 -7.76
CA LYS A 113 2.78 -9.99 -8.45
C LYS A 113 2.55 -8.84 -7.48
N VAL A 114 3.01 -7.65 -7.86
CA VAL A 114 2.89 -6.42 -7.07
C VAL A 114 1.83 -5.51 -7.65
N VAL A 115 0.93 -5.04 -6.80
CA VAL A 115 -0.09 -4.05 -7.12
C VAL A 115 0.23 -2.78 -6.34
N HIS A 116 0.41 -1.66 -7.03
CA HIS A 116 0.70 -0.37 -6.41
C HIS A 116 -0.50 0.58 -6.55
N VAL A 117 -1.07 0.97 -5.42
CA VAL A 117 -2.14 1.98 -5.33
C VAL A 117 -1.53 3.35 -5.09
N GLU A 118 -1.99 4.36 -5.82
CA GLU A 118 -1.45 5.72 -5.87
C GLU A 118 -0.12 5.80 -6.65
N ALA A 119 -0.04 5.03 -7.73
CA ALA A 119 1.10 4.96 -8.63
C ALA A 119 1.20 6.21 -9.55
N GLY A 120 2.40 6.47 -10.06
CA GLY A 120 2.66 7.50 -11.07
C GLY A 120 2.73 8.94 -10.55
N LEU A 121 2.54 9.18 -9.27
CA LEU A 121 2.77 10.50 -8.68
C LEU A 121 4.25 10.85 -8.66
N ARG A 122 4.60 12.12 -8.93
CA ARG A 122 5.99 12.62 -8.93
C ARG A 122 6.08 14.00 -8.29
N SER A 123 7.07 14.16 -7.43
CA SER A 123 7.50 15.46 -6.92
C SER A 123 8.67 16.03 -7.73
N PHE A 124 9.32 15.17 -8.55
CA PHE A 124 10.56 15.48 -9.29
C PHE A 124 11.72 15.94 -8.40
N ASN A 125 11.67 15.59 -7.12
CA ASN A 125 12.70 15.92 -6.14
C ASN A 125 13.29 14.66 -5.51
N THR A 126 14.35 14.14 -6.10
CA THR A 126 15.05 12.91 -5.63
C THR A 126 15.77 13.07 -4.30
N LYS A 127 15.77 14.28 -3.69
CA LYS A 127 16.22 14.45 -2.29
C LYS A 127 15.18 13.98 -1.28
N MET A 128 13.93 13.77 -1.71
CA MET A 128 12.87 13.20 -0.88
C MET A 128 12.96 11.67 -0.92
N PRO A 129 13.10 10.99 0.23
CA PRO A 129 13.09 9.52 0.29
C PRO A 129 11.83 8.91 -0.33
N GLU A 130 10.70 9.57 -0.17
CA GLU A 130 9.40 9.16 -0.71
C GLU A 130 9.41 9.14 -2.25
N GLU A 131 10.09 10.10 -2.89
CA GLU A 131 10.22 10.11 -4.36
C GLU A 131 10.99 8.91 -4.88
N ILE A 132 12.07 8.55 -4.18
CA ILE A 132 12.84 7.35 -4.50
C ILE A 132 11.97 6.10 -4.35
N ASN A 133 11.24 6.00 -3.24
CA ASN A 133 10.38 4.87 -2.95
C ASN A 133 9.32 4.68 -4.04
N ARG A 134 8.61 5.76 -4.44
CA ARG A 134 7.53 5.66 -5.44
C ARG A 134 8.04 5.31 -6.82
N ILE A 135 9.15 5.91 -7.27
CA ILE A 135 9.76 5.61 -8.57
C ILE A 135 10.15 4.12 -8.64
N LEU A 136 10.84 3.62 -7.62
CA LEU A 136 11.28 2.23 -7.58
C LEU A 136 10.10 1.27 -7.47
N THR A 137 9.10 1.58 -6.65
CA THR A 137 7.90 0.75 -6.50
C THR A 137 7.13 0.67 -7.81
N ASP A 138 6.87 1.81 -8.47
CA ASP A 138 6.23 1.82 -9.79
C ASP A 138 6.98 0.92 -10.77
N ARG A 139 8.32 1.03 -10.80
CA ARG A 139 9.16 0.32 -11.78
C ARG A 139 9.11 -1.19 -11.68
N ILE A 140 8.83 -1.72 -10.50
CA ILE A 140 8.79 -3.17 -10.25
C ILE A 140 7.38 -3.73 -10.09
N SER A 141 6.35 -2.88 -10.16
CA SER A 141 4.94 -3.30 -10.01
C SER A 141 4.38 -3.87 -11.31
N ASP A 142 3.49 -4.85 -11.17
CA ASP A 142 2.79 -5.48 -12.28
C ASP A 142 1.46 -4.77 -12.61
N VAL A 143 0.84 -4.15 -11.60
CA VAL A 143 -0.39 -3.35 -11.76
C VAL A 143 -0.22 -2.02 -11.05
N LEU A 144 -0.52 -0.93 -11.75
CA LEU A 144 -0.34 0.45 -11.34
C LEU A 144 -1.70 1.17 -11.34
N PHE A 145 -2.27 1.40 -10.17
CA PHE A 145 -3.49 2.18 -10.01
C PHE A 145 -3.15 3.66 -9.85
N CYS A 146 -3.45 4.45 -10.87
CA CYS A 146 -3.11 5.87 -10.95
C CYS A 146 -4.29 6.75 -10.55
N PRO A 147 -4.10 7.71 -9.62
CA PRO A 147 -5.19 8.58 -9.17
C PRO A 147 -5.60 9.63 -10.19
N THR A 148 -4.70 10.07 -11.08
CA THR A 148 -4.91 11.21 -11.98
C THR A 148 -4.39 10.96 -13.39
N ASN A 149 -4.82 11.79 -14.34
CA ASN A 149 -4.25 11.79 -15.69
C ASN A 149 -2.76 12.17 -15.70
N GLU A 150 -2.34 13.06 -14.79
CA GLU A 150 -0.93 13.46 -14.68
C GLU A 150 -0.06 12.28 -14.20
N ALA A 151 -0.57 11.45 -13.28
CA ALA A 151 0.12 10.24 -12.87
C ALA A 151 0.35 9.27 -14.05
N VAL A 152 -0.67 9.05 -14.86
CA VAL A 152 -0.54 8.21 -16.08
C VAL A 152 0.46 8.83 -17.07
N LYS A 153 0.43 10.16 -17.24
CA LYS A 153 1.34 10.88 -18.12
C LYS A 153 2.80 10.76 -17.66
N ASN A 154 3.05 10.86 -16.33
CA ASN A 154 4.37 10.67 -15.76
C ASN A 154 4.93 9.29 -16.11
N LEU A 155 4.16 8.23 -15.89
CA LEU A 155 4.56 6.85 -16.23
C LEU A 155 4.86 6.71 -17.73
N ASN A 156 4.02 7.26 -18.60
CA ASN A 156 4.26 7.22 -20.05
C ASN A 156 5.56 7.96 -20.43
N ASN A 157 5.83 9.12 -19.83
CA ASN A 157 7.07 9.86 -20.07
C ASN A 157 8.31 9.10 -19.58
N GLU A 158 8.17 8.23 -18.58
CA GLU A 158 9.21 7.37 -18.05
C GLU A 158 9.35 6.04 -18.80
N GLY A 159 8.61 5.86 -19.89
CA GLY A 159 8.74 4.70 -20.78
C GLY A 159 8.03 3.44 -20.31
N PHE A 160 7.01 3.55 -19.46
CA PHE A 160 6.25 2.40 -18.95
C PHE A 160 5.46 1.67 -20.03
N GLN A 161 5.20 2.29 -21.18
CA GLN A 161 4.60 1.61 -22.34
C GLN A 161 5.48 0.45 -22.88
N ASN A 162 6.77 0.40 -22.50
CA ASN A 162 7.72 -0.65 -22.89
C ASN A 162 7.94 -1.68 -21.78
N ILE A 163 7.17 -1.61 -20.68
CA ILE A 163 7.25 -2.54 -19.54
C ILE A 163 5.99 -3.39 -19.53
N ASP A 164 6.14 -4.67 -19.23
CA ASP A 164 5.00 -5.57 -19.04
C ASP A 164 4.31 -5.28 -17.69
N CYS A 165 3.45 -4.26 -17.67
CA CYS A 165 2.64 -3.85 -16.54
C CYS A 165 1.30 -3.28 -17.01
N GLN A 166 0.32 -3.29 -16.11
CA GLN A 166 -1.00 -2.71 -16.37
C GLN A 166 -1.10 -1.34 -15.68
N ILE A 167 -1.40 -0.29 -16.45
CA ILE A 167 -1.67 1.06 -15.93
C ILE A 167 -3.17 1.31 -15.96
N ILE A 168 -3.78 1.53 -14.80
CA ILE A 168 -5.21 1.70 -14.64
C ILE A 168 -5.46 3.05 -13.94
N LYS A 169 -6.17 3.96 -14.59
CA LYS A 169 -6.64 5.18 -13.93
C LYS A 169 -7.95 4.89 -13.21
N ASN A 170 -7.93 4.89 -11.88
CA ASN A 170 -9.09 4.54 -11.03
C ASN A 170 -9.59 5.69 -10.14
N GLY A 171 -8.90 6.83 -10.12
CA GLY A 171 -9.21 7.92 -9.19
C GLY A 171 -8.43 7.84 -7.88
N ASP A 172 -8.73 8.76 -6.96
CA ASP A 172 -8.02 8.90 -5.67
C ASP A 172 -8.78 8.18 -4.56
N VAL A 173 -8.21 7.09 -4.06
CA VAL A 173 -8.77 6.30 -2.96
C VAL A 173 -8.90 7.10 -1.65
N MET A 174 -8.13 8.18 -1.45
CA MET A 174 -8.33 9.08 -0.31
C MET A 174 -9.62 9.88 -0.45
N GLN A 175 -10.01 10.25 -1.67
CA GLN A 175 -11.30 10.88 -1.93
C GLN A 175 -12.45 9.94 -1.58
N ASP A 176 -12.36 8.67 -1.97
CA ASP A 176 -13.37 7.66 -1.63
C ASP A 176 -13.50 7.48 -0.12
N ALA A 177 -12.36 7.41 0.58
CA ALA A 177 -12.34 7.35 2.04
C ALA A 177 -13.00 8.60 2.66
N ALA A 178 -12.65 9.80 2.19
CA ALA A 178 -13.20 11.05 2.72
C ALA A 178 -14.72 11.13 2.52
N LEU A 179 -15.24 10.73 1.36
CA LEU A 179 -16.67 10.69 1.08
C LEU A 179 -17.40 9.71 2.01
N TYR A 180 -16.85 8.53 2.18
CA TYR A 180 -17.41 7.51 3.06
C TYR A 180 -17.54 8.01 4.52
N TYR A 181 -16.46 8.56 5.09
CA TYR A 181 -16.47 9.05 6.48
C TYR A 181 -17.34 10.30 6.65
N LYS A 182 -17.42 11.18 5.63
CA LYS A 182 -18.34 12.32 5.64
C LYS A 182 -19.80 11.87 5.79
N ASP A 183 -20.19 10.79 5.13
CA ASP A 183 -21.56 10.28 5.20
C ASP A 183 -21.83 9.54 6.51
N LEU A 184 -20.84 8.87 7.09
CA LEU A 184 -20.94 8.29 8.43
C LEU A 184 -21.10 9.36 9.51
N ALA A 185 -20.34 10.45 9.44
CA ALA A 185 -20.40 11.54 10.41
C ALA A 185 -21.74 12.29 10.41
N LYS A 186 -22.55 12.16 9.36
CA LYS A 186 -23.90 12.77 9.28
C LYS A 186 -24.99 11.91 9.90
N LYS A 187 -24.72 10.65 10.22
CA LYS A 187 -25.71 9.78 10.90
C LYS A 187 -25.69 10.13 12.39
N PRO A 188 -26.80 10.61 12.98
CA PRO A 188 -26.86 10.83 14.42
C PRO A 188 -26.67 9.48 15.13
N SER A 189 -25.85 9.50 16.19
CA SER A 189 -25.65 8.39 17.12
C SER A 189 -26.93 8.05 17.86
#